data_1343830d4988e1f20e06005938af9546
#
_entry.id   1343830d4988e1f20e06005938af9546
#
_cell.length_a   1.000
_cell.length_b   1.000
_cell.length_c   1.000
_cell.angle_alpha   90.00
_cell.angle_beta   90.00
_cell.angle_gamma   90.00
#
_symmetry.space_group_name_H-M   'P 1'
#
loop_
_entity.id
_entity.type
_entity.pdbx_description
1 polymer ?
#
loop_
_entity_poly.entity_id
_entity_poly.type
_entity_poly.pdbx_seq_one_letter_code
_entity_poly.pdbx_strand_id
1 'polypeptide(L)'
;MTTKEYLQQIDDVITNGKYKDSWESLSNHKTPDWYYNGKLGIFIHWGIYSVPAYGSEWYSRSMYDKKCKEYLYHRKNYGPQNKFGYKDFIPMFKGEKFNADKWLALFKESGAKFVMPVCEHHDGFAMYDTQFNRWNAKAMGPCRDITGEIKKACENNGLTFCASTHRAEHYFFMNMGRTFDSDVNDEKYRDFYGPAVYCPEWDSHTIHKTTADTYSIGASKEWLEDWLVRTCELIDKYQPKILYFDWWIHNHSFKPFLKKLCAYYYNRADEWGEEVTINYKHEAFPPTVATFDVERGALTYISPIPWQTDTAIGKDSWGYRKDNTYKNTRQIITDLIDIVSKNGMLLLNIGPKPDGTITDEETQVLKELGEWMKLNGEGIYGTTFWKQFGEGDVNNEEGFFKDREEKAFTEKDFRFTYKRGSIYAFQMRPNGENAIIKALKKHNPHDFIIKRITLLSTSAALKFERNDNELIIKANENFNNSSPICFKIEID
;
A
#
# COMPACT_ATOMS: atom_id res chain seq x y z
N MET A 1 20.07 23.67 6.84
CA MET A 1 19.53 24.28 5.59
C MET A 1 18.16 24.86 5.90
N THR A 2 17.87 26.06 5.48
CA THR A 2 16.55 26.71 5.63
C THR A 2 15.59 26.21 4.56
N THR A 3 14.28 26.36 4.78
CA THR A 3 13.26 26.03 3.76
C THR A 3 13.54 26.72 2.42
N LYS A 4 13.94 28.01 2.45
CA LYS A 4 14.26 28.78 1.24
C LYS A 4 15.47 28.21 0.47
N GLU A 5 16.52 27.84 1.18
CA GLU A 5 17.71 27.20 0.57
C GLU A 5 17.37 25.86 -0.04
N TYR A 6 16.50 25.08 0.62
CA TYR A 6 16.08 23.78 0.10
C TYR A 6 15.19 23.92 -1.14
N LEU A 7 14.28 24.90 -1.17
CA LEU A 7 13.48 25.20 -2.37
C LEU A 7 14.37 25.59 -3.56
N GLN A 8 15.45 26.36 -3.33
CA GLN A 8 16.42 26.68 -4.37
C GLN A 8 17.13 25.41 -4.87
N GLN A 9 17.57 24.52 -3.97
CA GLN A 9 18.16 23.24 -4.36
C GLN A 9 17.19 22.41 -5.23
N ILE A 10 15.89 22.36 -4.87
CA ILE A 10 14.88 21.67 -5.67
C ILE A 10 14.81 22.25 -7.09
N ASP A 11 14.74 23.58 -7.21
CA ASP A 11 14.69 24.25 -8.51
C ASP A 11 15.98 24.03 -9.32
N ASP A 12 17.16 24.00 -8.68
CA ASP A 12 18.45 23.72 -9.33
C ASP A 12 18.52 22.29 -9.87
N VAL A 13 18.07 21.29 -9.10
CA VAL A 13 18.01 19.89 -9.53
C VAL A 13 17.06 19.73 -10.73
N ILE A 14 15.91 20.38 -10.72
CA ILE A 14 14.96 20.35 -11.84
C ILE A 14 15.54 21.05 -13.07
N THR A 15 16.18 22.20 -12.89
CA THR A 15 16.76 22.97 -14.00
C THR A 15 17.88 22.20 -14.69
N ASN A 16 18.75 21.54 -13.94
CA ASN A 16 19.92 20.84 -14.49
C ASN A 16 19.61 19.38 -14.87
N GLY A 17 18.56 18.78 -14.30
CA GLY A 17 18.22 17.37 -14.49
C GLY A 17 17.54 17.05 -15.80
N LYS A 18 17.38 15.78 -16.07
CA LYS A 18 16.72 15.19 -17.25
C LYS A 18 15.22 15.48 -17.28
N TYR A 19 14.54 15.31 -16.14
CA TYR A 19 13.11 15.52 -15.99
C TYR A 19 12.79 16.98 -15.61
N LYS A 20 11.84 17.58 -16.33
CA LYS A 20 11.33 18.92 -16.06
C LYS A 20 9.95 18.85 -15.41
N ASP A 21 9.54 19.91 -14.72
CA ASP A 21 8.26 20.03 -14.02
C ASP A 21 7.05 20.23 -14.98
N SER A 22 7.01 19.42 -16.03
CA SER A 22 5.91 19.35 -16.99
C SER A 22 5.44 17.93 -17.19
N TRP A 23 4.12 17.73 -17.37
CA TRP A 23 3.58 16.39 -17.59
C TRP A 23 4.16 15.72 -18.84
N GLU A 24 4.48 16.47 -19.86
CA GLU A 24 5.14 15.98 -21.08
C GLU A 24 6.49 15.32 -20.76
N SER A 25 7.35 16.03 -20.02
CA SER A 25 8.66 15.49 -19.60
C SER A 25 8.51 14.28 -18.69
N LEU A 26 7.59 14.35 -17.72
CA LEU A 26 7.39 13.33 -16.69
C LEU A 26 6.75 12.05 -17.25
N SER A 27 5.98 12.12 -18.33
CA SER A 27 5.37 10.96 -19.02
C SER A 27 6.38 10.02 -19.69
N ASN A 28 7.65 10.39 -19.74
CA ASN A 28 8.74 9.51 -20.17
C ASN A 28 9.18 8.50 -19.11
N HIS A 29 8.65 8.63 -17.89
CA HIS A 29 8.90 7.69 -16.79
C HIS A 29 8.15 6.37 -17.00
N LYS A 30 8.69 5.27 -16.47
CA LYS A 30 8.06 3.94 -16.54
C LYS A 30 8.03 3.30 -15.17
N THR A 31 6.99 2.51 -14.90
CA THR A 31 6.95 1.66 -13.72
C THR A 31 8.17 0.72 -13.72
N PRO A 32 8.99 0.69 -12.66
CA PRO A 32 10.21 -0.12 -12.59
C PRO A 32 9.95 -1.62 -12.73
N ASP A 33 10.79 -2.30 -13.49
CA ASP A 33 10.69 -3.75 -13.68
C ASP A 33 10.83 -4.53 -12.36
N TRP A 34 11.69 -4.08 -11.45
CA TRP A 34 11.86 -4.75 -10.14
C TRP A 34 10.56 -4.74 -9.33
N TYR A 35 9.80 -3.63 -9.39
CA TYR A 35 8.52 -3.47 -8.71
C TYR A 35 7.43 -4.32 -9.37
N TYR A 36 7.29 -4.18 -10.70
CA TYR A 36 6.33 -4.98 -11.47
C TYR A 36 6.55 -6.49 -11.31
N ASN A 37 7.81 -6.94 -11.32
CA ASN A 37 8.16 -8.35 -11.17
C ASN A 37 8.08 -8.83 -9.71
N GLY A 38 8.23 -7.94 -8.75
CA GLY A 38 8.19 -8.23 -7.30
C GLY A 38 6.81 -8.57 -6.77
N LYS A 39 5.75 -7.98 -7.33
CA LYS A 39 4.32 -8.27 -7.11
C LYS A 39 3.78 -8.07 -5.70
N LEU A 40 4.55 -8.28 -4.64
CA LEU A 40 4.12 -8.25 -3.24
C LEU A 40 5.05 -7.39 -2.40
N GLY A 41 4.48 -6.41 -1.68
CA GLY A 41 5.15 -5.61 -0.67
C GLY A 41 4.39 -5.59 0.65
N ILE A 42 5.09 -5.16 1.73
CA ILE A 42 4.49 -4.95 3.04
C ILE A 42 4.38 -3.46 3.30
N PHE A 43 3.18 -3.01 3.65
CA PHE A 43 2.87 -1.68 4.15
C PHE A 43 2.85 -1.70 5.68
N ILE A 44 3.26 -0.62 6.34
CA ILE A 44 3.32 -0.57 7.80
C ILE A 44 2.64 0.71 8.28
N HIS A 45 1.46 0.58 8.88
CA HIS A 45 0.80 1.67 9.60
C HIS A 45 1.13 1.59 11.09
N TRP A 46 2.19 2.28 11.49
CA TRP A 46 2.65 2.33 12.87
C TRP A 46 2.98 3.77 13.28
N GLY A 47 2.38 4.24 14.36
CA GLY A 47 2.51 5.61 14.82
C GLY A 47 1.81 5.84 16.16
N ILE A 48 1.68 7.10 16.58
CA ILE A 48 1.07 7.51 17.85
C ILE A 48 -0.36 6.96 17.99
N TYR A 49 -1.13 6.86 16.90
CA TYR A 49 -2.50 6.33 16.88
C TYR A 49 -2.60 4.88 17.39
N SER A 50 -1.50 4.13 17.41
CA SER A 50 -1.47 2.79 18.01
C SER A 50 -1.57 2.80 19.52
N VAL A 51 -1.29 3.92 20.19
CA VAL A 51 -1.31 4.06 21.66
C VAL A 51 -2.73 3.97 22.21
N PRO A 52 -3.71 4.82 21.79
CA PRO A 52 -5.10 4.66 22.24
C PRO A 52 -5.71 3.34 21.77
N ALA A 53 -5.27 2.81 20.63
CA ALA A 53 -5.68 1.53 20.07
C ALA A 53 -7.21 1.37 20.00
N TYR A 54 -7.92 2.43 19.63
CA TYR A 54 -9.38 2.53 19.60
C TYR A 54 -9.85 3.27 18.35
N GLY A 55 -10.92 2.81 17.72
CA GLY A 55 -11.42 3.37 16.47
C GLY A 55 -10.56 2.92 15.28
N SER A 56 -9.68 3.79 14.83
CA SER A 56 -8.72 3.51 13.76
C SER A 56 -7.49 4.40 13.88
N GLU A 57 -6.60 4.37 12.88
CA GLU A 57 -5.48 5.31 12.69
C GLU A 57 -5.95 6.78 12.59
N TRP A 58 -7.24 7.00 12.35
CA TRP A 58 -7.90 8.32 12.34
C TRP A 58 -8.24 8.83 13.74
N TYR A 59 -7.83 8.14 14.80
CA TYR A 59 -8.12 8.55 16.18
C TYR A 59 -7.73 10.00 16.46
N SER A 60 -6.61 10.48 15.91
CA SER A 60 -6.14 11.85 16.06
C SER A 60 -7.13 12.91 15.56
N ARG A 61 -7.97 12.59 14.56
CA ARG A 61 -9.09 13.40 14.09
C ARG A 61 -10.34 13.17 14.92
N SER A 62 -10.73 11.90 15.04
CA SER A 62 -12.02 11.49 15.59
C SER A 62 -12.18 11.83 17.08
N MET A 63 -11.07 11.88 17.85
CA MET A 63 -11.08 12.30 19.24
C MET A 63 -11.47 13.77 19.44
N TYR A 64 -11.39 14.61 18.41
CA TYR A 64 -11.82 15.99 18.44
C TYR A 64 -13.22 16.22 17.83
N ASP A 65 -13.80 15.23 17.19
CA ASP A 65 -15.16 15.35 16.63
C ASP A 65 -16.20 14.85 17.63
N LYS A 66 -17.04 15.76 18.16
CA LYS A 66 -18.11 15.47 19.13
C LYS A 66 -19.14 14.45 18.62
N LYS A 67 -19.23 14.23 17.31
CA LYS A 67 -20.12 13.22 16.70
C LYS A 67 -19.53 11.81 16.74
N CYS A 68 -18.22 11.67 16.95
CA CYS A 68 -17.53 10.39 16.92
C CYS A 68 -17.51 9.72 18.30
N LYS A 69 -17.57 8.39 18.31
CA LYS A 69 -17.44 7.59 19.54
C LYS A 69 -16.06 7.76 20.21
N GLU A 70 -15.03 8.05 19.43
CA GLU A 70 -13.66 8.32 19.86
C GLU A 70 -13.58 9.56 20.76
N TYR A 71 -14.40 10.58 20.51
CA TYR A 71 -14.50 11.77 21.37
C TYR A 71 -14.96 11.39 22.78
N LEU A 72 -16.03 10.59 22.90
CA LEU A 72 -16.56 10.14 24.21
C LEU A 72 -15.57 9.19 24.92
N TYR A 73 -14.97 8.26 24.13
CA TYR A 73 -13.95 7.35 24.64
C TYR A 73 -12.75 8.12 25.21
N HIS A 74 -12.26 9.13 24.46
CA HIS A 74 -11.14 9.95 24.87
C HIS A 74 -11.43 10.66 26.22
N ARG A 75 -12.56 11.35 26.30
CA ARG A 75 -12.96 12.07 27.52
C ARG A 75 -13.10 11.16 28.73
N LYS A 76 -13.61 9.95 28.53
CA LYS A 76 -13.77 8.97 29.61
C LYS A 76 -12.43 8.43 30.13
N ASN A 77 -11.47 8.18 29.24
CA ASN A 77 -10.25 7.46 29.59
C ASN A 77 -9.03 8.38 29.84
N TYR A 78 -9.00 9.56 29.21
CA TYR A 78 -7.87 10.49 29.25
C TYR A 78 -8.24 11.88 29.74
N GLY A 79 -9.52 12.22 29.80
CA GLY A 79 -10.00 13.55 30.20
C GLY A 79 -10.30 14.46 29.01
N PRO A 80 -10.57 15.75 29.30
CA PRO A 80 -10.92 16.71 28.25
C PRO A 80 -9.70 17.09 27.41
N GLN A 81 -9.93 17.36 26.12
CA GLN A 81 -8.90 17.57 25.09
C GLN A 81 -8.04 18.84 25.31
N ASN A 82 -8.47 19.78 26.16
CA ASN A 82 -7.66 20.92 26.62
C ASN A 82 -6.69 20.57 27.76
N LYS A 83 -6.79 19.36 28.36
CA LYS A 83 -5.91 18.85 29.42
C LYS A 83 -5.04 17.71 28.94
N PHE A 84 -5.59 16.82 28.12
CA PHE A 84 -4.90 15.73 27.49
C PHE A 84 -5.33 15.71 26.00
N GLY A 85 -4.48 16.17 25.12
CA GLY A 85 -4.72 16.16 23.67
C GLY A 85 -3.93 15.06 22.97
N TYR A 86 -3.97 15.06 21.64
CA TYR A 86 -3.32 13.99 20.88
C TYR A 86 -1.78 13.97 21.05
N LYS A 87 -1.13 15.14 21.14
CA LYS A 87 0.31 15.25 21.43
C LYS A 87 0.75 14.55 22.72
N ASP A 88 -0.16 14.40 23.68
CA ASP A 88 0.15 13.81 25.01
C ASP A 88 0.29 12.28 24.94
N PHE A 89 -0.08 11.67 23.82
CA PHE A 89 0.23 10.26 23.53
C PHE A 89 1.68 10.06 23.08
N ILE A 90 2.40 11.08 22.62
CA ILE A 90 3.77 10.94 22.09
C ILE A 90 4.71 10.27 23.13
N PRO A 91 4.76 10.68 24.40
CA PRO A 91 5.63 10.02 25.38
C PRO A 91 5.24 8.58 25.71
N MET A 92 4.00 8.16 25.35
CA MET A 92 3.49 6.80 25.55
C MET A 92 3.81 5.87 24.37
N PHE A 93 4.12 6.44 23.20
CA PHE A 93 4.57 5.72 22.02
C PHE A 93 6.09 5.47 22.15
N LYS A 94 6.50 4.33 22.71
CA LYS A 94 7.90 4.05 23.04
C LYS A 94 8.60 3.11 22.07
N GLY A 95 7.88 2.17 21.47
CA GLY A 95 8.47 1.19 20.57
C GLY A 95 9.58 0.35 21.21
N GLU A 96 9.51 0.09 22.52
CA GLU A 96 10.59 -0.52 23.33
C GLU A 96 10.93 -1.95 22.90
N LYS A 97 10.02 -2.62 22.20
CA LYS A 97 10.25 -3.97 21.65
C LYS A 97 10.49 -3.96 20.15
N PHE A 98 10.50 -2.78 19.53
CA PHE A 98 10.73 -2.66 18.08
C PHE A 98 12.13 -3.16 17.72
N ASN A 99 12.17 -4.08 16.77
CA ASN A 99 13.38 -4.62 16.19
C ASN A 99 13.17 -4.75 14.65
N ALA A 100 13.79 -3.84 13.92
CA ALA A 100 13.63 -3.76 12.47
C ALA A 100 14.08 -5.05 11.76
N ASP A 101 15.21 -5.65 12.14
CA ASP A 101 15.69 -6.89 11.51
C ASP A 101 14.73 -8.08 11.71
N LYS A 102 14.09 -8.18 12.88
CA LYS A 102 13.07 -9.22 13.13
C LYS A 102 11.82 -8.99 12.26
N TRP A 103 11.41 -7.74 12.09
CA TRP A 103 10.29 -7.42 11.20
C TRP A 103 10.63 -7.80 9.76
N LEU A 104 11.79 -7.38 9.27
CA LEU A 104 12.20 -7.62 7.90
C LEU A 104 12.43 -9.11 7.60
N ALA A 105 12.91 -9.88 8.56
CA ALA A 105 13.02 -11.34 8.44
C ALA A 105 11.62 -11.98 8.23
N LEU A 106 10.61 -11.59 9.01
CA LEU A 106 9.22 -12.06 8.84
C LEU A 106 8.64 -11.63 7.48
N PHE A 107 8.88 -10.39 7.05
CA PHE A 107 8.39 -9.90 5.75
C PHE A 107 9.06 -10.62 4.59
N LYS A 108 10.35 -10.89 4.67
CA LYS A 108 11.05 -11.73 3.70
C LYS A 108 10.50 -13.15 3.67
N GLU A 109 10.22 -13.72 4.83
CA GLU A 109 9.63 -15.06 4.96
C GLU A 109 8.24 -15.13 4.31
N SER A 110 7.42 -14.07 4.43
CA SER A 110 6.10 -13.99 3.78
C SER A 110 6.17 -13.94 2.24
N GLY A 111 7.37 -13.74 1.67
CA GLY A 111 7.58 -13.63 0.24
C GLY A 111 7.58 -12.19 -0.30
N ALA A 112 7.44 -11.18 0.55
CA ALA A 112 7.50 -9.79 0.13
C ALA A 112 8.85 -9.44 -0.52
N LYS A 113 8.83 -8.48 -1.45
CA LYS A 113 10.01 -7.97 -2.17
C LYS A 113 10.37 -6.54 -1.80
N PHE A 114 9.42 -5.79 -1.28
CA PHE A 114 9.62 -4.42 -0.84
C PHE A 114 8.82 -4.13 0.43
N VAL A 115 9.25 -3.11 1.17
CA VAL A 115 8.65 -2.71 2.44
C VAL A 115 8.47 -1.20 2.46
N MET A 116 7.30 -0.75 2.88
CA MET A 116 6.87 0.64 2.84
C MET A 116 6.31 1.06 4.21
N PRO A 117 7.11 1.67 5.10
CA PRO A 117 6.58 2.29 6.30
C PRO A 117 5.86 3.59 5.97
N VAL A 118 4.83 3.93 6.76
CA VAL A 118 4.28 5.28 6.82
C VAL A 118 5.26 6.17 7.58
N CYS A 119 5.94 7.06 6.85
CA CYS A 119 6.96 7.96 7.41
C CYS A 119 6.36 9.18 8.11
N GLU A 120 5.19 9.63 7.70
CA GLU A 120 4.37 10.64 8.36
C GLU A 120 2.91 10.41 7.99
N HIS A 121 2.05 10.20 9.00
CA HIS A 121 0.61 10.05 8.81
C HIS A 121 -0.10 11.42 8.84
N HIS A 122 -1.43 11.44 8.73
CA HIS A 122 -2.26 12.66 8.82
C HIS A 122 -2.11 13.41 10.14
N ASP A 123 -1.59 12.76 11.18
CA ASP A 123 -1.36 13.36 12.50
C ASP A 123 -0.16 14.33 12.57
N GLY A 124 0.69 14.34 11.51
CA GLY A 124 1.83 15.24 11.40
C GLY A 124 3.06 14.85 12.21
N PHE A 125 3.07 13.65 12.84
CA PHE A 125 4.24 13.13 13.53
C PHE A 125 5.15 12.37 12.58
N ALA A 126 6.39 12.86 12.40
CA ALA A 126 7.35 12.21 11.52
C ALA A 126 8.02 11.02 12.20
N MET A 127 7.97 9.84 11.57
CA MET A 127 8.61 8.61 12.04
C MET A 127 10.11 8.54 11.68
N TYR A 128 10.68 9.65 11.24
CA TYR A 128 12.06 9.78 10.77
C TYR A 128 12.75 11.03 11.35
N ASP A 129 14.07 11.04 11.28
CA ASP A 129 14.88 12.19 11.68
C ASP A 129 14.76 13.32 10.64
N THR A 130 14.10 14.42 11.00
CA THR A 130 13.90 15.59 10.15
C THR A 130 14.33 16.88 10.84
N GLN A 131 14.93 17.80 10.07
CA GLN A 131 15.26 19.14 10.57
C GLN A 131 14.09 20.14 10.43
N PHE A 132 13.06 19.79 9.64
CA PHE A 132 11.93 20.67 9.34
C PHE A 132 10.73 20.48 10.26
N ASN A 133 10.76 19.47 11.15
CA ASN A 133 9.70 19.20 12.09
C ASN A 133 10.27 18.71 13.43
N ARG A 134 10.09 19.50 14.51
CA ARG A 134 10.51 19.08 15.85
C ARG A 134 9.70 17.89 16.40
N TRP A 135 8.51 17.66 15.83
CA TRP A 135 7.61 16.55 16.22
C TRP A 135 7.97 15.30 15.44
N ASN A 136 9.01 14.61 15.86
CA ASN A 136 9.51 13.44 15.17
C ASN A 136 10.01 12.36 16.14
N ALA A 137 10.01 11.11 15.66
CA ALA A 137 10.36 9.92 16.45
C ALA A 137 11.83 9.89 16.91
N LYS A 138 12.73 10.63 16.24
CA LYS A 138 14.12 10.78 16.66
C LYS A 138 14.26 11.65 17.91
N ALA A 139 13.46 12.71 17.98
CA ALA A 139 13.52 13.70 19.06
C ALA A 139 12.68 13.32 20.28
N MET A 140 11.59 12.55 20.10
CA MET A 140 10.62 12.27 21.16
C MET A 140 9.94 10.91 20.95
N GLY A 141 9.13 10.49 21.94
CA GLY A 141 8.50 9.16 21.90
C GLY A 141 9.55 8.05 21.97
N PRO A 142 9.76 7.27 20.91
CA PRO A 142 10.77 6.20 20.88
C PRO A 142 12.21 6.70 20.91
N CYS A 143 12.46 7.98 20.63
CA CYS A 143 13.78 8.61 20.51
C CYS A 143 14.71 7.88 19.54
N ARG A 144 14.15 7.40 18.41
CA ARG A 144 14.83 6.60 17.37
C ARG A 144 14.42 7.08 15.97
N ASP A 145 15.33 6.99 15.01
CA ASP A 145 15.00 7.16 13.59
C ASP A 145 14.41 5.84 13.04
N ILE A 146 13.12 5.66 13.24
CA ILE A 146 12.39 4.44 12.88
C ILE A 146 12.52 4.14 11.38
N THR A 147 12.33 5.16 10.54
CA THR A 147 12.43 5.02 9.08
C THR A 147 13.84 4.61 8.66
N GLY A 148 14.87 5.23 9.23
CA GLY A 148 16.27 4.89 8.95
C GLY A 148 16.62 3.48 9.39
N GLU A 149 16.11 3.03 10.53
CA GLU A 149 16.31 1.65 11.00
C GLU A 149 15.63 0.62 10.10
N ILE A 150 14.39 0.89 9.63
CA ILE A 150 13.70 0.02 8.66
C ILE A 150 14.47 -0.02 7.33
N LYS A 151 14.91 1.15 6.81
CA LYS A 151 15.76 1.20 5.60
C LYS A 151 16.99 0.33 5.74
N LYS A 152 17.73 0.46 6.85
CA LYS A 152 18.92 -0.34 7.09
C LYS A 152 18.64 -1.84 7.18
N ALA A 153 17.54 -2.21 7.83
CA ALA A 153 17.10 -3.60 7.91
C ALA A 153 16.65 -4.14 6.53
N CYS A 154 16.06 -3.31 5.66
CA CYS A 154 15.78 -3.70 4.26
C CYS A 154 17.07 -4.09 3.54
N GLU A 155 18.12 -3.26 3.62
CA GLU A 155 19.45 -3.55 3.04
C GLU A 155 20.02 -4.87 3.57
N ASN A 156 19.99 -5.08 4.89
CA ASN A 156 20.49 -6.29 5.55
C ASN A 156 19.75 -7.57 5.09
N ASN A 157 18.46 -7.47 4.78
CA ASN A 157 17.62 -8.60 4.40
C ASN A 157 17.43 -8.76 2.88
N GLY A 158 17.96 -7.85 2.07
CA GLY A 158 17.80 -7.86 0.61
C GLY A 158 16.37 -7.58 0.16
N LEU A 159 15.65 -6.71 0.90
CA LEU A 159 14.35 -6.18 0.55
C LEU A 159 14.48 -4.73 0.07
N THR A 160 13.61 -4.32 -0.84
CA THR A 160 13.61 -2.94 -1.35
C THR A 160 12.90 -2.01 -0.37
N PHE A 161 13.57 -0.92 0.02
CA PHE A 161 12.97 0.11 0.86
C PHE A 161 12.12 1.07 0.04
N CYS A 162 10.90 1.35 0.53
CA CYS A 162 9.96 2.32 0.01
C CYS A 162 9.48 3.23 1.15
N ALA A 163 8.82 4.33 0.84
CA ALA A 163 8.31 5.28 1.84
C ALA A 163 6.91 5.76 1.49
N SER A 164 6.10 6.01 2.51
CA SER A 164 4.77 6.60 2.37
C SER A 164 4.67 7.88 3.18
N THR A 165 3.99 8.88 2.63
CA THR A 165 3.64 10.12 3.34
C THR A 165 2.18 10.48 3.12
N HIS A 166 1.45 10.70 4.23
CA HIS A 166 0.04 11.04 4.27
C HIS A 166 -0.18 12.49 4.73
N ARG A 167 0.92 13.27 4.78
CA ARG A 167 0.94 14.64 5.31
C ARG A 167 -0.02 15.60 4.60
N ALA A 168 -0.40 15.34 3.35
CA ALA A 168 -1.27 16.27 2.60
C ALA A 168 -2.54 16.62 3.37
N GLU A 169 -3.20 15.67 3.99
CA GLU A 169 -4.44 15.87 4.75
C GLU A 169 -4.25 16.57 6.09
N HIS A 170 -3.03 16.60 6.62
CA HIS A 170 -2.75 17.28 7.88
C HIS A 170 -3.11 18.78 7.84
N TYR A 171 -3.22 19.38 6.65
CA TYR A 171 -3.67 20.75 6.47
C TYR A 171 -5.02 21.06 7.14
N PHE A 172 -5.93 20.12 7.14
CA PHE A 172 -7.27 20.26 7.72
C PHE A 172 -7.60 19.20 8.79
N PHE A 173 -6.79 18.18 8.94
CA PHE A 173 -7.15 16.94 9.69
C PHE A 173 -7.63 17.21 11.11
N MET A 174 -7.05 18.17 11.82
CA MET A 174 -7.37 18.51 13.21
C MET A 174 -8.45 19.61 13.34
N ASN A 175 -9.17 19.96 12.26
CA ASN A 175 -10.06 21.12 12.21
C ASN A 175 -11.17 21.13 13.26
N MET A 176 -11.72 19.95 13.62
CA MET A 176 -12.79 19.85 14.61
C MET A 176 -12.32 20.29 16.01
N GLY A 177 -11.04 20.15 16.32
CA GLY A 177 -10.44 20.65 17.55
C GLY A 177 -10.52 22.19 17.67
N ARG A 178 -10.62 22.92 16.55
CA ARG A 178 -10.82 24.39 16.55
C ARG A 178 -12.21 24.82 17.03
N THR A 179 -13.20 23.92 17.03
CA THR A 179 -14.61 24.26 17.29
C THR A 179 -14.99 24.30 18.77
N PHE A 180 -14.08 23.95 19.67
CA PHE A 180 -14.32 23.95 21.12
C PHE A 180 -12.99 24.14 21.89
N ASP A 181 -13.08 24.23 23.23
CA ASP A 181 -11.90 24.35 24.10
C ASP A 181 -11.07 23.06 24.07
N SER A 182 -10.02 23.08 23.24
CA SER A 182 -9.06 21.99 23.04
C SER A 182 -7.66 22.54 22.85
N ASP A 183 -6.66 21.69 23.00
CA ASP A 183 -5.23 22.01 22.80
C ASP A 183 -4.87 22.33 21.34
N VAL A 184 -5.74 21.99 20.36
CA VAL A 184 -5.59 22.43 18.97
C VAL A 184 -5.64 23.96 18.83
N ASN A 185 -6.28 24.65 19.79
CA ASN A 185 -6.34 26.12 19.85
C ASN A 185 -5.15 26.77 20.58
N ASP A 186 -4.27 25.98 21.19
CA ASP A 186 -3.09 26.51 21.86
C ASP A 186 -1.99 26.80 20.83
N GLU A 187 -1.66 28.08 20.65
CA GLU A 187 -0.63 28.55 19.69
C GLU A 187 0.75 27.89 19.91
N LYS A 188 1.05 27.44 21.13
CA LYS A 188 2.28 26.73 21.47
C LYS A 188 2.45 25.42 20.69
N TYR A 189 1.34 24.78 20.28
CA TYR A 189 1.31 23.49 19.59
C TYR A 189 0.82 23.61 18.14
N ARG A 190 0.76 24.84 17.61
CA ARG A 190 0.29 25.10 16.25
C ARG A 190 1.12 24.37 15.19
N ASP A 191 2.41 24.25 15.42
CA ASP A 191 3.34 23.53 14.54
C ASP A 191 3.13 22.01 14.54
N PHE A 192 2.46 21.46 15.60
CA PHE A 192 2.05 20.06 15.61
C PHE A 192 0.69 19.84 14.97
N TYR A 193 -0.30 20.65 15.34
CA TYR A 193 -1.68 20.48 14.86
C TYR A 193 -1.93 21.07 13.48
N GLY A 194 -0.94 21.76 12.92
CA GLY A 194 -1.01 22.37 11.60
C GLY A 194 -2.03 23.50 11.49
N PRO A 195 -2.37 23.91 10.28
CA PRO A 195 -3.36 24.97 10.05
C PRO A 195 -4.74 24.61 10.56
N ALA A 196 -5.10 23.33 10.55
CA ALA A 196 -6.40 22.79 10.96
C ALA A 196 -7.58 23.60 10.36
N VAL A 197 -7.50 23.83 9.05
CA VAL A 197 -8.47 24.63 8.30
C VAL A 197 -9.78 23.88 8.17
N TYR A 198 -10.90 24.55 8.36
CA TYR A 198 -12.20 23.91 8.16
C TYR A 198 -12.40 23.54 6.70
N CYS A 199 -12.71 22.26 6.46
CA CYS A 199 -12.97 21.68 5.15
C CYS A 199 -14.34 20.96 5.20
N PRO A 200 -15.41 21.59 4.71
CA PRO A 200 -16.77 21.05 4.83
C PRO A 200 -16.95 19.74 4.01
N GLU A 201 -16.23 19.57 2.92
CA GLU A 201 -16.30 18.39 2.06
C GLU A 201 -15.71 17.15 2.71
N TRP A 202 -14.91 17.35 3.76
CA TRP A 202 -14.27 16.29 4.52
C TRP A 202 -15.13 15.78 5.69
N ASP A 203 -16.43 15.96 5.62
CA ASP A 203 -17.32 15.22 6.51
C ASP A 203 -17.28 13.74 6.12
N SER A 204 -17.04 12.86 7.07
CA SER A 204 -16.57 11.48 6.98
C SER A 204 -17.29 10.54 6.00
N HIS A 205 -18.34 10.99 5.34
CA HIS A 205 -19.16 10.17 4.44
C HIS A 205 -19.12 10.59 2.97
N THR A 206 -18.48 11.68 2.62
CA THR A 206 -18.48 12.22 1.24
C THR A 206 -17.10 12.26 0.55
N ILE A 207 -16.04 12.00 1.28
CA ILE A 207 -14.66 12.08 0.80
C ILE A 207 -14.40 11.31 -0.51
N HIS A 208 -14.96 10.11 -0.64
CA HIS A 208 -14.75 9.27 -1.82
C HIS A 208 -15.53 9.72 -3.06
N LYS A 209 -16.36 10.77 -2.92
CA LYS A 209 -17.15 11.35 -4.02
C LYS A 209 -16.60 12.68 -4.50
N THR A 210 -15.54 13.18 -3.84
CA THR A 210 -15.00 14.51 -4.09
C THR A 210 -13.89 14.41 -5.13
N THR A 211 -14.04 15.10 -6.25
CA THR A 211 -13.01 15.22 -7.29
C THR A 211 -12.08 16.41 -7.01
N ALA A 212 -10.94 16.51 -7.72
CA ALA A 212 -9.98 17.60 -7.56
C ALA A 212 -10.60 19.00 -7.64
N ASP A 213 -11.63 19.14 -8.45
CA ASP A 213 -12.29 20.43 -8.74
C ASP A 213 -13.44 20.76 -7.78
N THR A 214 -13.83 19.83 -6.90
CA THR A 214 -14.97 19.99 -6.00
C THR A 214 -14.60 20.37 -4.57
N TYR A 215 -13.30 20.41 -4.24
CA TYR A 215 -12.85 20.94 -2.95
C TYR A 215 -13.00 22.47 -2.90
N SER A 216 -13.69 22.96 -1.88
CA SER A 216 -13.86 24.40 -1.66
C SER A 216 -12.57 25.11 -1.19
N ILE A 217 -11.63 24.34 -0.66
CA ILE A 217 -10.35 24.86 -0.16
C ILE A 217 -9.17 24.19 -0.83
N GLY A 218 -8.15 25.02 -1.16
CA GLY A 218 -6.80 24.56 -1.45
C GLY A 218 -5.86 24.78 -0.27
N ALA A 219 -4.72 24.10 -0.27
CA ALA A 219 -3.65 24.39 0.69
C ALA A 219 -2.97 25.71 0.35
N SER A 220 -2.51 26.46 1.37
CA SER A 220 -1.75 27.68 1.15
C SER A 220 -0.39 27.40 0.53
N LYS A 221 0.18 28.39 -0.12
CA LYS A 221 1.50 28.28 -0.75
C LYS A 221 2.58 27.89 0.26
N GLU A 222 2.58 28.51 1.44
CA GLU A 222 3.54 28.26 2.52
C GLU A 222 3.44 26.82 3.02
N TRP A 223 2.23 26.27 3.13
CA TRP A 223 2.01 24.87 3.48
C TRP A 223 2.54 23.92 2.42
N LEU A 224 2.28 24.22 1.14
CA LEU A 224 2.72 23.41 0.02
C LEU A 224 4.25 23.44 -0.16
N GLU A 225 4.89 24.58 0.13
CA GLU A 225 6.35 24.68 0.18
C GLU A 225 6.94 23.85 1.33
N ASP A 226 6.35 23.88 2.52
CA ASP A 226 6.74 23.01 3.64
C ASP A 226 6.53 21.51 3.31
N TRP A 227 5.38 21.18 2.74
CA TRP A 227 5.08 19.82 2.29
C TRP A 227 6.11 19.30 1.26
N LEU A 228 6.46 20.15 0.27
CA LEU A 228 7.44 19.81 -0.76
C LEU A 228 8.82 19.60 -0.16
N VAL A 229 9.30 20.54 0.66
CA VAL A 229 10.64 20.47 1.28
C VAL A 229 10.78 19.25 2.18
N ARG A 230 9.80 18.96 3.04
CA ARG A 230 9.82 17.77 3.92
C ARG A 230 9.80 16.48 3.13
N THR A 231 9.04 16.42 2.05
CA THR A 231 8.99 15.24 1.18
C THR A 231 10.32 15.07 0.43
N CYS A 232 10.94 16.14 -0.06
CA CYS A 232 12.25 16.10 -0.70
C CYS A 232 13.37 15.74 0.28
N GLU A 233 13.31 16.21 1.55
CA GLU A 233 14.21 15.76 2.60
C GLU A 233 14.12 14.24 2.84
N LEU A 234 12.91 13.69 2.90
CA LEU A 234 12.68 12.24 3.01
C LEU A 234 13.32 11.48 1.83
N ILE A 235 13.16 12.00 0.61
CA ILE A 235 13.76 11.46 -0.60
C ILE A 235 15.28 11.42 -0.49
N ASP A 236 15.92 12.55 -0.15
CA ASP A 236 17.37 12.66 -0.09
C ASP A 236 18.00 11.81 1.01
N LYS A 237 17.38 11.79 2.19
CA LYS A 237 17.93 11.04 3.35
C LYS A 237 17.81 9.54 3.19
N TYR A 238 16.68 9.07 2.65
CA TYR A 238 16.38 7.63 2.69
C TYR A 238 16.34 6.97 1.31
N GLN A 239 16.32 7.72 0.24
CA GLN A 239 16.37 7.23 -1.15
C GLN A 239 15.35 6.09 -1.40
N PRO A 240 14.06 6.28 -1.07
CA PRO A 240 13.05 5.23 -1.29
C PRO A 240 12.92 4.91 -2.76
N LYS A 241 12.60 3.65 -3.09
CA LYS A 241 12.38 3.24 -4.49
C LYS A 241 10.93 3.45 -4.94
N ILE A 242 10.00 3.52 -4.01
CA ILE A 242 8.63 3.97 -4.23
C ILE A 242 8.35 5.06 -3.20
N LEU A 243 7.74 6.14 -3.67
CA LEU A 243 7.17 7.17 -2.81
C LEU A 243 5.65 7.10 -2.95
N TYR A 244 4.98 6.71 -1.88
CA TYR A 244 3.53 6.57 -1.86
C TYR A 244 2.87 7.79 -1.24
N PHE A 245 1.80 8.25 -1.89
CA PHE A 245 0.93 9.31 -1.39
C PHE A 245 -0.49 8.78 -1.20
N ASP A 246 -1.06 9.16 -0.07
CA ASP A 246 -2.45 8.97 0.23
C ASP A 246 -3.32 10.09 -0.39
N TRP A 247 -4.58 10.14 0.01
CA TRP A 247 -5.60 11.06 -0.50
C TRP A 247 -5.19 12.53 -0.45
N TRP A 248 -5.98 13.39 -1.07
CA TRP A 248 -5.95 14.83 -1.11
C TRP A 248 -4.86 15.48 -1.98
N ILE A 249 -3.77 14.84 -2.32
CA ILE A 249 -2.78 15.39 -3.26
C ILE A 249 -3.39 15.66 -4.65
N HIS A 250 -4.55 15.05 -4.96
CA HIS A 250 -5.30 15.33 -6.19
C HIS A 250 -5.98 16.71 -6.17
N ASN A 251 -6.09 17.39 -4.99
CA ASN A 251 -6.59 18.76 -4.90
C ASN A 251 -5.78 19.68 -5.84
N HIS A 252 -6.48 20.57 -6.53
CA HIS A 252 -5.90 21.44 -7.57
C HIS A 252 -4.71 22.26 -7.09
N SER A 253 -4.65 22.67 -5.82
CA SER A 253 -3.54 23.43 -5.24
C SER A 253 -2.22 22.68 -5.25
N PHE A 254 -2.23 21.35 -5.23
CA PHE A 254 -1.03 20.51 -5.28
C PHE A 254 -0.45 20.36 -6.69
N LYS A 255 -1.20 20.54 -7.75
CA LYS A 255 -0.76 20.23 -9.13
C LYS A 255 0.60 20.84 -9.52
N PRO A 256 0.92 22.13 -9.25
CA PRO A 256 2.24 22.69 -9.53
C PRO A 256 3.34 22.02 -8.69
N PHE A 257 3.06 21.73 -7.42
CA PHE A 257 4.01 21.12 -6.48
C PHE A 257 4.24 19.65 -6.80
N LEU A 258 3.22 18.91 -7.24
CA LEU A 258 3.36 17.54 -7.71
C LEU A 258 4.30 17.44 -8.91
N LYS A 259 4.24 18.37 -9.86
CA LYS A 259 5.17 18.41 -10.99
C LYS A 259 6.60 18.60 -10.54
N LYS A 260 6.83 19.59 -9.64
CA LYS A 260 8.15 19.83 -9.06
C LYS A 260 8.69 18.63 -8.28
N LEU A 261 7.86 18.05 -7.41
CA LEU A 261 8.22 16.87 -6.63
C LEU A 261 8.62 15.70 -7.53
N CYS A 262 7.79 15.43 -8.53
CA CYS A 262 8.02 14.32 -9.47
C CYS A 262 9.32 14.51 -10.24
N ALA A 263 9.54 15.72 -10.79
CA ALA A 263 10.78 16.06 -11.50
C ALA A 263 12.01 15.95 -10.58
N TYR A 264 11.90 16.47 -9.36
CA TYR A 264 12.97 16.36 -8.36
C TYR A 264 13.31 14.90 -8.07
N TYR A 265 12.31 14.10 -7.71
CA TYR A 265 12.52 12.70 -7.33
C TYR A 265 13.10 11.87 -8.47
N TYR A 266 12.59 12.02 -9.69
CA TYR A 266 13.09 11.28 -10.85
C TYR A 266 14.49 11.72 -11.27
N ASN A 267 14.86 13.01 -11.12
CA ASN A 267 16.22 13.47 -11.35
C ASN A 267 17.18 12.94 -10.27
N ARG A 268 16.78 12.94 -8.99
CA ARG A 268 17.60 12.34 -7.92
C ARG A 268 17.83 10.85 -8.15
N ALA A 269 16.78 10.14 -8.60
CA ALA A 269 16.92 8.72 -8.94
C ALA A 269 17.87 8.49 -10.13
N ASP A 270 17.80 9.34 -11.16
CA ASP A 270 18.74 9.29 -12.30
C ASP A 270 20.20 9.52 -11.85
N GLU A 271 20.43 10.48 -10.93
CA GLU A 271 21.74 10.71 -10.31
C GLU A 271 22.25 9.50 -9.50
N TRP A 272 21.36 8.76 -8.85
CA TRP A 272 21.72 7.56 -8.08
C TRP A 272 21.85 6.30 -8.96
N GLY A 273 21.46 6.36 -10.23
CA GLY A 273 21.40 5.22 -11.13
C GLY A 273 20.31 4.21 -10.75
N GLU A 274 19.16 4.70 -10.24
CA GLU A 274 18.11 3.90 -9.66
C GLU A 274 16.78 4.08 -10.38
N GLU A 275 16.01 2.99 -10.47
CA GLU A 275 14.63 3.02 -10.96
C GLU A 275 13.66 3.20 -9.80
N VAL A 276 12.84 4.25 -9.87
CA VAL A 276 11.87 4.62 -8.84
C VAL A 276 10.49 4.85 -9.43
N THR A 277 9.44 4.92 -8.59
CA THR A 277 8.11 5.37 -9.00
C THR A 277 7.37 6.05 -7.85
N ILE A 278 6.25 6.69 -8.17
CA ILE A 278 5.29 7.23 -7.20
C ILE A 278 4.02 6.38 -7.25
N ASN A 279 3.44 6.05 -6.09
CA ASN A 279 2.08 5.54 -6.01
C ASN A 279 1.12 6.67 -5.66
N TYR A 280 -0.05 6.68 -6.27
CA TYR A 280 -1.04 7.75 -6.10
C TYR A 280 -2.47 7.25 -6.25
N LYS A 281 -3.41 8.01 -5.69
CA LYS A 281 -4.86 7.77 -5.76
C LYS A 281 -5.54 8.83 -6.63
N HIS A 282 -6.73 8.51 -7.12
CA HIS A 282 -7.51 9.39 -8.00
C HIS A 282 -6.73 9.95 -9.19
N GLU A 283 -7.08 11.16 -9.62
CA GLU A 283 -6.49 11.88 -10.75
C GLU A 283 -5.31 12.80 -10.36
N ALA A 284 -4.55 12.41 -9.32
CA ALA A 284 -3.40 13.21 -8.87
C ALA A 284 -2.34 13.37 -9.96
N PHE A 285 -2.07 12.29 -10.71
CA PHE A 285 -1.12 12.26 -11.81
C PHE A 285 -1.76 11.70 -13.10
N PRO A 286 -1.23 12.05 -14.28
CA PRO A 286 -1.52 11.31 -15.51
C PRO A 286 -1.05 9.85 -15.39
N PRO A 287 -1.76 8.88 -15.98
CA PRO A 287 -1.49 7.45 -15.81
C PRO A 287 -0.07 6.98 -16.19
N THR A 288 0.62 7.73 -17.07
CA THR A 288 1.98 7.40 -17.55
C THR A 288 3.10 8.00 -16.69
N VAL A 289 2.75 8.87 -15.73
CA VAL A 289 3.73 9.57 -14.88
C VAL A 289 4.07 8.79 -13.64
N ALA A 290 3.11 8.05 -13.09
CA ALA A 290 3.21 7.36 -11.81
C ALA A 290 2.32 6.11 -11.83
N THR A 291 2.40 5.26 -10.81
CA THR A 291 1.62 4.02 -10.70
C THR A 291 0.36 4.26 -9.89
N PHE A 292 -0.80 4.01 -10.50
CA PHE A 292 -2.11 4.17 -9.86
C PHE A 292 -2.33 3.11 -8.78
N ASP A 293 -2.89 3.55 -7.64
CA ASP A 293 -3.24 2.69 -6.50
C ASP A 293 -4.74 2.70 -6.24
N VAL A 294 -5.33 1.52 -6.06
CA VAL A 294 -6.75 1.32 -5.76
C VAL A 294 -6.89 0.85 -4.32
N GLU A 295 -7.21 1.76 -3.41
CA GLU A 295 -7.29 1.46 -1.98
C GLU A 295 -8.34 0.42 -1.65
N ARG A 296 -7.92 -0.67 -0.98
CA ARG A 296 -8.79 -1.77 -0.54
C ARG A 296 -9.76 -2.22 -1.63
N GLY A 297 -9.27 -2.27 -2.87
CA GLY A 297 -10.13 -2.47 -4.01
C GLY A 297 -9.56 -3.38 -5.08
N ALA A 298 -10.25 -3.42 -6.21
CA ALA A 298 -9.87 -4.23 -7.35
C ALA A 298 -10.36 -3.64 -8.67
N LEU A 299 -9.74 -4.09 -9.76
CA LEU A 299 -10.26 -3.91 -11.10
C LEU A 299 -11.03 -5.17 -11.56
N THR A 300 -11.98 -4.99 -12.46
CA THR A 300 -12.77 -6.09 -13.05
C THR A 300 -12.21 -6.59 -14.37
N TYR A 301 -11.16 -5.96 -14.87
CA TYR A 301 -10.54 -6.17 -16.18
C TYR A 301 -9.02 -6.19 -16.08
N ILE A 302 -8.35 -6.63 -17.15
CA ILE A 302 -6.89 -6.52 -17.29
C ILE A 302 -6.55 -5.06 -17.60
N SER A 303 -5.84 -4.41 -16.70
CA SER A 303 -5.33 -3.05 -16.94
C SER A 303 -4.25 -3.05 -18.01
N PRO A 304 -4.29 -2.12 -19.00
CA PRO A 304 -3.26 -2.00 -20.01
C PRO A 304 -1.91 -1.52 -19.44
N ILE A 305 -1.91 -0.89 -18.27
CA ILE A 305 -0.74 -0.41 -17.55
C ILE A 305 -0.66 -1.05 -16.17
N PRO A 306 0.54 -1.23 -15.59
CA PRO A 306 0.69 -1.70 -14.22
C PRO A 306 -0.05 -0.81 -13.21
N TRP A 307 -0.65 -1.42 -12.21
CA TRP A 307 -1.35 -0.74 -11.13
C TRP A 307 -1.10 -1.44 -9.80
N GLN A 308 -1.38 -0.79 -8.70
CA GLN A 308 -1.29 -1.35 -7.36
C GLN A 308 -2.67 -1.37 -6.69
N THR A 309 -2.86 -2.28 -5.77
CA THR A 309 -3.82 -2.12 -4.68
C THR A 309 -3.12 -2.29 -3.36
N ASP A 310 -3.49 -1.45 -2.41
CA ASP A 310 -3.14 -1.63 -1.02
C ASP A 310 -4.32 -2.22 -0.25
N THR A 311 -4.05 -3.12 0.67
CA THR A 311 -5.04 -3.69 1.58
C THR A 311 -4.41 -4.04 2.91
N ALA A 312 -5.21 -4.22 3.96
CA ALA A 312 -4.72 -4.59 5.28
C ALA A 312 -5.13 -6.01 5.67
N ILE A 313 -4.28 -6.68 6.46
CA ILE A 313 -4.66 -7.91 7.16
C ILE A 313 -5.76 -7.59 8.17
N GLY A 314 -5.67 -6.46 8.86
CA GLY A 314 -6.74 -5.92 9.69
C GLY A 314 -7.94 -5.46 8.86
N LYS A 315 -9.15 -5.89 9.21
CA LYS A 315 -10.39 -5.52 8.49
C LYS A 315 -10.88 -4.12 8.82
N ASP A 316 -10.69 -3.68 10.07
CA ASP A 316 -11.37 -2.52 10.62
C ASP A 316 -10.49 -1.28 10.76
N SER A 317 -9.17 -1.43 10.64
CA SER A 317 -8.18 -0.35 10.74
C SER A 317 -6.92 -0.68 9.98
N TRP A 318 -6.24 0.35 9.47
CA TRP A 318 -4.87 0.23 8.94
C TRP A 318 -3.85 0.10 10.07
N GLY A 319 -4.02 0.89 11.15
CA GLY A 319 -3.20 0.81 12.35
C GLY A 319 -3.74 -0.18 13.39
N TYR A 320 -2.96 -0.41 14.42
CA TYR A 320 -3.35 -1.29 15.53
C TYR A 320 -4.58 -0.77 16.29
N ARG A 321 -5.54 -1.66 16.53
CA ARG A 321 -6.63 -1.49 17.51
C ARG A 321 -6.86 -2.79 18.28
N LYS A 322 -7.31 -2.66 19.55
CA LYS A 322 -7.44 -3.82 20.46
C LYS A 322 -8.48 -4.85 20.02
N ASP A 323 -9.54 -4.40 19.37
CA ASP A 323 -10.69 -5.19 18.93
C ASP A 323 -10.74 -5.34 17.41
N ASN A 324 -9.57 -5.30 16.74
CA ASN A 324 -9.49 -5.51 15.29
C ASN A 324 -9.90 -6.94 14.93
N THR A 325 -10.56 -7.09 13.80
CA THR A 325 -10.78 -8.39 13.16
C THR A 325 -9.81 -8.55 11.99
N TYR A 326 -9.48 -9.79 11.63
CA TYR A 326 -8.44 -10.04 10.66
C TYR A 326 -8.95 -10.88 9.49
N LYS A 327 -8.39 -10.66 8.31
CA LYS A 327 -8.55 -11.51 7.14
C LYS A 327 -7.80 -12.82 7.37
N ASN A 328 -8.34 -13.92 6.87
CA ASN A 328 -7.61 -15.19 6.84
C ASN A 328 -6.60 -15.22 5.68
N THR A 329 -5.62 -16.11 5.75
CA THR A 329 -4.56 -16.25 4.74
C THR A 329 -5.09 -16.56 3.36
N ARG A 330 -6.13 -17.40 3.24
CA ARG A 330 -6.74 -17.74 1.95
C ARG A 330 -7.30 -16.50 1.24
N GLN A 331 -7.96 -15.61 1.98
CA GLN A 331 -8.45 -14.34 1.42
C GLN A 331 -7.30 -13.52 0.83
N ILE A 332 -6.19 -13.36 1.55
CA ILE A 332 -5.01 -12.64 1.06
C ILE A 332 -4.41 -13.31 -0.18
N ILE A 333 -4.32 -14.64 -0.20
CA ILE A 333 -3.81 -15.39 -1.37
C ILE A 333 -4.72 -15.21 -2.58
N THR A 334 -6.04 -15.31 -2.41
CA THR A 334 -6.99 -15.13 -3.53
C THR A 334 -6.99 -13.70 -4.05
N ASP A 335 -6.88 -12.71 -3.18
CA ASP A 335 -6.73 -11.30 -3.56
C ASP A 335 -5.43 -11.09 -4.37
N LEU A 336 -4.29 -11.61 -3.89
CA LEU A 336 -3.00 -11.52 -4.59
C LEU A 336 -3.08 -12.13 -6.01
N ILE A 337 -3.62 -13.34 -6.13
CA ILE A 337 -3.75 -14.02 -7.42
C ILE A 337 -4.64 -13.21 -8.37
N ASP A 338 -5.80 -12.75 -7.92
CA ASP A 338 -6.73 -11.97 -8.74
C ASP A 338 -6.10 -10.66 -9.22
N ILE A 339 -5.42 -9.93 -8.34
CA ILE A 339 -4.71 -8.68 -8.65
C ILE A 339 -3.62 -8.91 -9.71
N VAL A 340 -2.77 -9.91 -9.51
CA VAL A 340 -1.66 -10.20 -10.42
C VAL A 340 -2.17 -10.66 -11.80
N SER A 341 -3.26 -11.43 -11.86
CA SER A 341 -3.90 -11.86 -13.11
C SER A 341 -4.43 -10.69 -13.94
N LYS A 342 -4.66 -9.53 -13.33
CA LYS A 342 -5.16 -8.29 -13.94
C LYS A 342 -4.10 -7.20 -14.11
N ASN A 343 -2.81 -7.58 -14.13
CA ASN A 343 -1.65 -6.69 -14.29
C ASN A 343 -1.30 -5.85 -13.06
N GLY A 344 -1.72 -6.28 -11.87
CA GLY A 344 -1.54 -5.54 -10.63
C GLY A 344 -0.39 -6.02 -9.75
N MET A 345 -0.12 -5.23 -8.70
CA MET A 345 0.76 -5.51 -7.57
C MET A 345 -0.02 -5.33 -6.26
N LEU A 346 0.34 -6.10 -5.23
CA LEU A 346 -0.27 -6.02 -3.91
C LEU A 346 0.68 -5.39 -2.89
N LEU A 347 0.19 -4.38 -2.17
CA LEU A 347 0.81 -3.80 -0.99
C LEU A 347 -0.02 -4.20 0.24
N LEU A 348 0.48 -5.16 1.04
CA LEU A 348 -0.22 -5.75 2.16
C LEU A 348 0.16 -5.08 3.49
N ASN A 349 -0.79 -4.46 4.15
CA ASN A 349 -0.56 -3.70 5.37
C ASN A 349 -0.67 -4.54 6.64
N ILE A 350 0.19 -4.16 7.61
CA ILE A 350 0.15 -4.56 9.01
C ILE A 350 0.06 -3.33 9.92
N GLY A 351 -0.51 -3.52 11.12
CA GLY A 351 -0.64 -2.48 12.15
C GLY A 351 0.04 -2.89 13.47
N PRO A 352 1.34 -2.62 13.65
CA PRO A 352 2.05 -2.99 14.87
C PRO A 352 1.52 -2.30 16.13
N LYS A 353 1.65 -2.97 17.29
CA LYS A 353 1.33 -2.43 18.61
C LYS A 353 2.26 -1.28 18.99
N PRO A 354 1.88 -0.40 19.95
CA PRO A 354 2.69 0.77 20.33
C PRO A 354 4.07 0.40 20.89
N ASP A 355 4.25 -0.82 21.41
CA ASP A 355 5.54 -1.33 21.87
C ASP A 355 6.45 -1.84 20.72
N GLY A 356 5.94 -1.89 19.48
CA GLY A 356 6.68 -2.36 18.30
C GLY A 356 6.55 -3.86 18.04
N THR A 357 5.65 -4.58 18.72
CA THR A 357 5.35 -5.98 18.38
C THR A 357 4.27 -6.05 17.29
N ILE A 358 4.43 -6.99 16.34
CA ILE A 358 3.40 -7.37 15.38
C ILE A 358 2.43 -8.31 16.10
N THR A 359 1.13 -8.25 15.79
CA THR A 359 0.13 -9.12 16.39
C THR A 359 0.35 -10.58 16.01
N ASP A 360 -0.13 -11.51 16.84
CA ASP A 360 0.01 -12.94 16.55
C ASP A 360 -0.79 -13.33 15.30
N GLU A 361 -1.95 -12.70 15.10
CA GLU A 361 -2.81 -12.90 13.94
C GLU A 361 -2.12 -12.47 12.64
N GLU A 362 -1.53 -11.27 12.61
CA GLU A 362 -0.79 -10.79 11.44
C GLU A 362 0.45 -11.64 11.18
N THR A 363 1.17 -12.02 12.25
CA THR A 363 2.34 -12.91 12.17
C THR A 363 1.97 -14.26 11.55
N GLN A 364 0.84 -14.84 11.96
CA GLN A 364 0.36 -16.12 11.45
C GLN A 364 0.03 -16.01 9.95
N VAL A 365 -0.73 -14.99 9.55
CA VAL A 365 -1.09 -14.75 8.14
C VAL A 365 0.15 -14.58 7.26
N LEU A 366 1.16 -13.82 7.73
CA LEU A 366 2.40 -13.61 6.97
C LEU A 366 3.21 -14.90 6.81
N LYS A 367 3.30 -15.74 7.83
CA LYS A 367 3.99 -17.04 7.76
C LYS A 367 3.29 -18.00 6.80
N GLU A 368 1.97 -18.17 6.93
CA GLU A 368 1.18 -19.04 6.07
C GLU A 368 1.21 -18.57 4.60
N LEU A 369 1.17 -17.24 4.37
CA LEU A 369 1.37 -16.66 3.04
C LEU A 369 2.75 -17.06 2.48
N GLY A 370 3.80 -16.97 3.31
CA GLY A 370 5.15 -17.35 2.94
C GLY A 370 5.28 -18.83 2.57
N GLU A 371 4.64 -19.72 3.31
CA GLU A 371 4.59 -21.15 2.99
C GLU A 371 3.92 -21.40 1.62
N TRP A 372 2.80 -20.72 1.36
CA TRP A 372 2.12 -20.81 0.07
C TRP A 372 2.98 -20.24 -1.07
N MET A 373 3.63 -19.09 -0.84
CA MET A 373 4.50 -18.45 -1.83
C MET A 373 5.75 -19.26 -2.17
N LYS A 374 6.34 -19.99 -1.22
CA LYS A 374 7.45 -20.92 -1.48
C LYS A 374 7.08 -21.98 -2.52
N LEU A 375 5.84 -22.44 -2.50
CA LEU A 375 5.35 -23.51 -3.38
C LEU A 375 4.81 -22.99 -4.71
N ASN A 376 4.15 -21.84 -4.71
CA ASN A 376 3.38 -21.33 -5.85
C ASN A 376 3.91 -20.02 -6.45
N GLY A 377 4.92 -19.40 -5.83
CA GLY A 377 5.42 -18.08 -6.20
C GLY A 377 5.99 -17.97 -7.62
N GLU A 378 6.35 -19.09 -8.26
CA GLU A 378 6.74 -19.11 -9.66
C GLU A 378 5.63 -18.58 -10.57
N GLY A 379 4.36 -18.86 -10.23
CA GLY A 379 3.18 -18.36 -10.93
C GLY A 379 2.81 -16.91 -10.60
N ILE A 380 3.50 -16.29 -9.63
CA ILE A 380 3.28 -14.90 -9.20
C ILE A 380 4.43 -13.99 -9.67
N TYR A 381 5.67 -14.28 -9.22
CA TYR A 381 6.81 -13.40 -9.49
C TYR A 381 7.26 -13.40 -10.94
N GLY A 382 7.49 -12.20 -11.48
CA GLY A 382 7.97 -12.00 -12.84
C GLY A 382 7.00 -12.49 -13.90
N THR A 383 5.72 -12.66 -13.55
CA THR A 383 4.65 -12.99 -14.48
C THR A 383 3.97 -11.73 -15.01
N THR A 384 3.36 -11.84 -16.16
CA THR A 384 2.41 -10.88 -16.72
C THR A 384 1.01 -11.53 -16.74
N PHE A 385 -0.02 -10.74 -17.07
CA PHE A 385 -1.33 -11.29 -17.36
C PHE A 385 -1.30 -12.19 -18.59
N TRP A 386 -2.23 -13.16 -18.66
CA TRP A 386 -2.50 -13.91 -19.87
C TRP A 386 -3.57 -13.16 -20.71
N LYS A 387 -3.96 -13.73 -21.86
CA LYS A 387 -4.95 -13.14 -22.79
C LYS A 387 -6.30 -12.82 -22.14
N GLN A 388 -6.68 -13.58 -21.11
CA GLN A 388 -7.77 -13.29 -20.19
C GLN A 388 -7.29 -13.52 -18.75
N PHE A 389 -7.83 -12.78 -17.80
CA PHE A 389 -7.39 -12.86 -16.41
C PHE A 389 -7.88 -14.12 -15.70
N GLY A 390 -8.95 -14.74 -16.16
CA GLY A 390 -9.53 -15.90 -15.50
C GLY A 390 -10.82 -16.37 -16.15
N GLU A 391 -11.44 -17.36 -15.51
CA GLU A 391 -12.80 -17.86 -15.80
C GLU A 391 -13.51 -18.21 -14.50
N GLY A 392 -14.82 -18.43 -14.58
CA GLY A 392 -15.73 -18.74 -13.47
C GLY A 392 -16.75 -17.64 -13.26
N ASP A 393 -17.58 -17.83 -12.23
CA ASP A 393 -18.73 -16.93 -11.97
C ASP A 393 -18.39 -15.79 -11.01
N VAL A 394 -17.26 -15.90 -10.25
CA VAL A 394 -16.88 -14.90 -9.25
C VAL A 394 -15.88 -13.92 -9.82
N ASN A 395 -16.27 -12.66 -9.82
CA ASN A 395 -15.39 -11.52 -10.10
C ASN A 395 -15.43 -10.51 -8.96
N ASN A 396 -14.41 -9.68 -8.84
CA ASN A 396 -14.40 -8.59 -7.88
C ASN A 396 -15.37 -7.48 -8.32
N GLU A 397 -15.88 -6.74 -7.34
CA GLU A 397 -16.49 -5.46 -7.62
C GLU A 397 -15.41 -4.43 -7.89
N GLU A 398 -15.60 -3.60 -8.91
CA GLU A 398 -14.68 -2.52 -9.24
C GLU A 398 -14.76 -1.38 -8.21
N GLY A 399 -13.62 -0.78 -7.91
CA GLY A 399 -13.51 0.44 -7.11
C GLY A 399 -12.87 0.22 -5.75
N PHE A 400 -12.90 1.30 -4.97
CA PHE A 400 -12.26 1.40 -3.66
C PHE A 400 -13.10 0.72 -2.56
N PHE A 401 -12.46 0.21 -1.50
CA PHE A 401 -13.08 -0.33 -0.27
C PHE A 401 -14.03 -1.51 -0.51
N LYS A 402 -13.63 -2.46 -1.36
CA LYS A 402 -14.40 -3.65 -1.74
C LYS A 402 -13.81 -4.97 -1.21
N ASP A 403 -12.80 -4.91 -0.35
CA ASP A 403 -11.99 -6.05 0.09
C ASP A 403 -12.37 -6.64 1.46
N ARG A 404 -13.46 -6.15 2.07
CA ARG A 404 -13.82 -6.54 3.45
C ARG A 404 -14.19 -8.01 3.59
N GLU A 405 -14.96 -8.53 2.62
CA GLU A 405 -15.49 -9.88 2.67
C GLU A 405 -14.69 -10.81 1.75
N GLU A 406 -14.52 -12.05 2.23
CA GLU A 406 -13.91 -13.09 1.43
C GLU A 406 -14.81 -13.45 0.24
N LYS A 407 -14.24 -13.54 -0.96
CA LYS A 407 -14.97 -13.92 -2.16
C LYS A 407 -15.35 -15.41 -2.12
N ALA A 408 -16.58 -15.71 -2.48
CA ALA A 408 -17.10 -17.09 -2.49
C ALA A 408 -16.67 -17.86 -3.75
N PHE A 409 -15.35 -17.94 -4.00
CA PHE A 409 -14.82 -18.73 -5.12
C PHE A 409 -15.23 -20.20 -5.03
N THR A 410 -15.39 -20.84 -6.19
CA THR A 410 -15.72 -22.23 -6.38
C THR A 410 -14.60 -22.98 -7.11
N GLU A 411 -14.74 -24.28 -7.28
CA GLU A 411 -13.81 -25.11 -8.06
C GLU A 411 -13.75 -24.76 -9.56
N LYS A 412 -14.73 -23.96 -10.04
CA LYS A 412 -14.82 -23.50 -11.43
C LYS A 412 -14.13 -22.16 -11.67
N ASP A 413 -13.74 -21.48 -10.60
CA ASP A 413 -13.09 -20.18 -10.68
C ASP A 413 -11.58 -20.34 -10.83
N PHE A 414 -11.05 -19.86 -11.94
CA PHE A 414 -9.62 -19.83 -12.25
C PHE A 414 -9.13 -18.41 -12.48
N ARG A 415 -7.83 -18.19 -12.19
CA ARG A 415 -7.09 -16.99 -12.59
C ARG A 415 -5.83 -17.40 -13.33
N PHE A 416 -5.43 -16.58 -14.31
CA PHE A 416 -4.31 -16.90 -15.18
C PHE A 416 -3.23 -15.85 -15.15
N THR A 417 -1.99 -16.30 -15.06
CA THR A 417 -0.81 -15.51 -15.32
C THR A 417 0.04 -16.18 -16.39
N TYR A 418 1.02 -15.46 -16.95
CA TYR A 418 1.86 -15.97 -18.02
C TYR A 418 3.33 -15.60 -17.82
N LYS A 419 4.23 -16.51 -18.16
CA LYS A 419 5.67 -16.29 -18.14
C LYS A 419 6.38 -17.28 -19.06
N ARG A 420 7.14 -16.77 -20.03
CA ARG A 420 8.11 -17.55 -20.84
C ARG A 420 7.58 -18.88 -21.36
N GLY A 421 6.46 -18.88 -22.10
CA GLY A 421 5.88 -20.09 -22.69
C GLY A 421 5.13 -20.99 -21.70
N SER A 422 4.79 -20.48 -20.53
CA SER A 422 3.97 -21.19 -19.56
C SER A 422 2.78 -20.34 -19.12
N ILE A 423 1.60 -20.93 -19.11
CA ILE A 423 0.39 -20.40 -18.48
C ILE A 423 0.35 -20.98 -17.07
N TYR A 424 0.16 -20.12 -16.07
CA TYR A 424 -0.09 -20.52 -14.68
C TYR A 424 -1.57 -20.36 -14.41
N ALA A 425 -2.26 -21.50 -14.21
CA ALA A 425 -3.69 -21.55 -13.93
C ALA A 425 -3.90 -21.80 -12.43
N PHE A 426 -4.41 -20.82 -11.73
CA PHE A 426 -4.74 -20.93 -10.31
C PHE A 426 -6.20 -21.35 -10.16
N GLN A 427 -6.46 -22.55 -9.61
CA GLN A 427 -7.79 -22.95 -9.16
C GLN A 427 -8.04 -22.28 -7.81
N MET A 428 -9.01 -21.37 -7.76
CA MET A 428 -9.23 -20.51 -6.60
C MET A 428 -9.80 -21.24 -5.39
N ARG A 429 -10.57 -22.31 -5.61
CA ARG A 429 -11.13 -23.16 -4.57
C ARG A 429 -11.09 -24.62 -5.00
N PRO A 430 -9.98 -25.34 -4.83
CA PRO A 430 -9.90 -26.76 -5.18
C PRO A 430 -10.81 -27.61 -4.27
N ASN A 431 -11.36 -28.68 -4.81
CA ASN A 431 -12.32 -29.56 -4.12
C ASN A 431 -11.90 -31.05 -4.13
N GLY A 432 -10.68 -31.36 -4.59
CA GLY A 432 -10.18 -32.74 -4.72
C GLY A 432 -10.56 -33.43 -6.02
N GLU A 433 -11.38 -32.84 -6.86
CA GLU A 433 -11.82 -33.41 -8.14
C GLU A 433 -10.96 -32.91 -9.32
N ASN A 434 -11.26 -33.45 -10.54
CA ASN A 434 -10.59 -32.98 -11.75
C ASN A 434 -10.78 -31.47 -11.94
N ALA A 435 -9.68 -30.77 -12.27
CA ALA A 435 -9.76 -29.36 -12.62
C ALA A 435 -10.18 -29.21 -14.09
N ILE A 436 -11.27 -28.48 -14.33
CA ILE A 436 -11.87 -28.27 -15.65
C ILE A 436 -11.73 -26.81 -16.05
N ILE A 437 -10.97 -26.55 -17.13
CA ILE A 437 -10.65 -25.20 -17.61
C ILE A 437 -11.18 -25.01 -19.03
N LYS A 438 -12.27 -24.28 -19.17
CA LYS A 438 -12.92 -24.03 -20.47
C LYS A 438 -12.15 -23.07 -21.36
N ALA A 439 -11.47 -22.09 -20.76
CA ALA A 439 -10.64 -21.12 -21.47
C ALA A 439 -9.48 -21.76 -22.25
N LEU A 440 -9.05 -22.94 -21.85
CA LEU A 440 -7.90 -23.65 -22.44
C LEU A 440 -8.31 -24.83 -23.36
N LYS A 441 -9.52 -24.81 -23.90
CA LYS A 441 -10.01 -25.78 -24.88
C LYS A 441 -9.21 -25.78 -26.19
N LYS A 442 -9.34 -26.84 -27.02
CA LYS A 442 -8.83 -26.83 -28.40
C LYS A 442 -9.55 -25.77 -29.25
N HIS A 443 -8.91 -25.39 -30.36
CA HIS A 443 -9.46 -24.41 -31.31
C HIS A 443 -9.90 -23.08 -30.69
N ASN A 444 -9.28 -22.71 -29.57
CA ASN A 444 -9.31 -21.34 -29.08
C ASN A 444 -8.68 -20.44 -30.16
N PRO A 445 -9.10 -19.16 -30.36
CA PRO A 445 -8.48 -18.20 -31.26
C PRO A 445 -6.95 -18.05 -31.13
N HIS A 446 -6.38 -18.63 -30.10
CA HIS A 446 -4.97 -18.63 -29.75
C HIS A 446 -4.46 -20.07 -29.55
N ASP A 447 -4.73 -20.96 -30.51
CA ASP A 447 -4.40 -22.37 -30.39
C ASP A 447 -2.89 -22.57 -30.13
N PHE A 448 -2.60 -23.42 -29.18
CA PHE A 448 -1.25 -23.80 -28.76
C PHE A 448 -1.24 -25.28 -28.39
N ILE A 449 -0.08 -25.88 -28.42
CA ILE A 449 0.09 -27.29 -27.97
C ILE A 449 0.52 -27.26 -26.50
N ILE A 450 -0.18 -28.01 -25.66
CA ILE A 450 0.23 -28.26 -24.28
C ILE A 450 1.26 -29.39 -24.27
N LYS A 451 2.48 -29.07 -23.87
CA LYS A 451 3.58 -30.04 -23.77
C LYS A 451 3.55 -30.82 -22.45
N ARG A 452 3.25 -30.11 -21.36
CA ARG A 452 3.28 -30.66 -20.02
C ARG A 452 2.41 -29.82 -19.07
N ILE A 453 1.79 -30.46 -18.10
CA ILE A 453 1.15 -29.80 -16.96
C ILE A 453 1.79 -30.31 -15.67
N THR A 454 2.12 -29.40 -14.78
CA THR A 454 2.75 -29.69 -13.49
C THR A 454 1.99 -28.97 -12.37
N LEU A 455 1.72 -29.65 -11.26
CA LEU A 455 1.26 -29.01 -10.04
C LEU A 455 2.48 -28.35 -9.35
N LEU A 456 2.47 -27.04 -9.18
CA LEU A 456 3.66 -26.33 -8.64
C LEU A 456 4.04 -26.80 -7.24
N SER A 457 3.07 -27.00 -6.36
CA SER A 457 3.33 -27.37 -4.96
C SER A 457 4.07 -28.69 -4.76
N THR A 458 4.02 -29.59 -5.75
CA THR A 458 4.66 -30.91 -5.67
C THR A 458 5.65 -31.17 -6.81
N SER A 459 5.69 -30.30 -7.82
CA SER A 459 6.41 -30.51 -9.09
C SER A 459 5.99 -31.78 -9.84
N ALA A 460 4.86 -32.39 -9.47
CA ALA A 460 4.36 -33.61 -10.10
C ALA A 460 3.77 -33.32 -11.47
N ALA A 461 4.17 -34.13 -12.47
CA ALA A 461 3.51 -34.10 -13.78
C ALA A 461 2.11 -34.72 -13.70
N LEU A 462 1.13 -34.05 -14.30
CA LEU A 462 -0.26 -34.40 -14.26
C LEU A 462 -0.73 -34.95 -15.60
N LYS A 463 -1.63 -35.96 -15.56
CA LYS A 463 -2.36 -36.42 -16.74
C LYS A 463 -3.44 -35.40 -17.08
N PHE A 464 -3.68 -35.19 -18.36
CA PHE A 464 -4.70 -34.27 -18.83
C PHE A 464 -5.34 -34.77 -20.14
N GLU A 465 -6.55 -34.30 -20.40
CA GLU A 465 -7.26 -34.43 -21.66
C GLU A 465 -7.67 -33.05 -22.13
N ARG A 466 -7.55 -32.77 -23.43
CA ARG A 466 -7.96 -31.50 -24.01
C ARG A 466 -8.84 -31.76 -25.23
N ASN A 467 -10.04 -31.22 -25.22
CA ASN A 467 -11.01 -31.34 -26.29
C ASN A 467 -11.54 -29.96 -26.73
N ASP A 468 -12.54 -29.94 -27.61
CA ASP A 468 -13.11 -28.72 -28.18
C ASP A 468 -13.91 -27.88 -27.15
N ASN A 469 -14.20 -28.45 -25.96
CA ASN A 469 -14.98 -27.78 -24.94
C ASN A 469 -14.12 -27.31 -23.77
N GLU A 470 -13.07 -28.08 -23.42
CA GLU A 470 -12.34 -27.84 -22.15
C GLU A 470 -10.98 -28.55 -22.11
N LEU A 471 -10.14 -28.12 -21.18
CA LEU A 471 -8.98 -28.83 -20.67
C LEU A 471 -9.37 -29.50 -19.34
N ILE A 472 -9.19 -30.81 -19.21
CA ILE A 472 -9.45 -31.58 -18.00
C ILE A 472 -8.10 -32.02 -17.43
N ILE A 473 -7.72 -31.54 -16.26
CA ILE A 473 -6.54 -31.97 -15.51
C ILE A 473 -7.00 -33.02 -14.50
N LYS A 474 -6.43 -34.22 -14.58
CA LYS A 474 -6.84 -35.35 -13.73
C LYS A 474 -6.39 -35.14 -12.28
N ALA A 475 -7.35 -35.27 -11.38
CA ALA A 475 -7.09 -35.06 -9.93
C ALA A 475 -6.09 -36.10 -9.38
N ASN A 476 -5.40 -35.70 -8.34
CA ASN A 476 -4.65 -36.56 -7.43
C ASN A 476 -4.91 -36.11 -5.97
N GLU A 477 -4.32 -36.79 -5.01
CA GLU A 477 -4.49 -36.50 -3.58
C GLU A 477 -4.17 -35.05 -3.17
N ASN A 478 -3.31 -34.37 -3.93
CA ASN A 478 -2.86 -33.00 -3.65
C ASN A 478 -3.88 -31.92 -4.08
N PHE A 479 -4.98 -32.28 -4.76
CA PHE A 479 -6.04 -31.35 -5.15
C PHE A 479 -7.01 -31.04 -3.99
N ASN A 480 -6.97 -31.80 -2.92
CA ASN A 480 -7.75 -31.52 -1.73
C ASN A 480 -6.99 -30.52 -0.83
N ASN A 481 -7.13 -29.23 -1.11
CA ASN A 481 -6.43 -28.14 -0.41
C ASN A 481 -7.42 -27.04 -0.05
N SER A 482 -7.21 -26.42 1.11
CA SER A 482 -8.02 -25.28 1.56
C SER A 482 -7.63 -23.95 0.90
N SER A 483 -6.41 -23.85 0.35
CA SER A 483 -5.87 -22.70 -0.36
C SER A 483 -5.80 -22.95 -1.87
N PRO A 484 -5.76 -21.91 -2.71
CA PRO A 484 -5.58 -22.04 -4.15
C PRO A 484 -4.36 -22.89 -4.52
N ILE A 485 -4.50 -23.71 -5.57
CA ILE A 485 -3.41 -24.48 -6.17
C ILE A 485 -3.07 -23.95 -7.55
N CYS A 486 -1.83 -24.12 -7.97
CA CYS A 486 -1.34 -23.58 -9.25
C CYS A 486 -0.87 -24.70 -10.19
N PHE A 487 -1.45 -24.75 -11.39
CA PHE A 487 -1.02 -25.59 -12.49
C PHE A 487 -0.10 -24.78 -13.42
N LYS A 488 1.14 -25.23 -13.59
CA LYS A 488 2.03 -24.75 -14.65
C LYS A 488 1.73 -25.53 -15.92
N ILE A 489 1.31 -24.85 -16.96
CA ILE A 489 0.93 -25.40 -18.27
C ILE A 489 1.95 -24.91 -19.28
N GLU A 490 2.89 -25.79 -19.64
CA GLU A 490 3.93 -25.48 -20.63
C GLU A 490 3.37 -25.61 -22.04
N ILE A 491 3.50 -24.55 -22.83
CA ILE A 491 3.00 -24.47 -24.21
C ILE A 491 4.15 -24.29 -25.21
N ASP A 492 3.84 -24.50 -26.51
CA ASP A 492 4.80 -24.27 -27.61
C ASP A 492 5.09 -22.79 -27.86
#